data_3030811b2ac5a4e955acf4447b4da00b
#
_entry.id   3030811b2ac5a4e955acf4447b4da00b
#
_cell.length_a   1.000
_cell.length_b   1.000
_cell.length_c   1.000
_cell.angle_alpha   90.00
_cell.angle_beta   90.00
_cell.angle_gamma   90.00
#
_symmetry.space_group_name_H-M   'P 1'
#
loop_
_entity.id
_entity.type
_entity.pdbx_description
1 polymer ?
#
loop_
_entity_poly.entity_id
_entity_poly.type
_entity_poly.pdbx_seq_one_letter_code
_entity_poly.pdbx_strand_id
1 'polypeptide(L)'
;MKNFFNLKKNINFVASKIRFMLIKIHNKEFRPYISAEKIAIEVERLTKEIAEQMKGKIPLFVSILNGSFMFASDFIRAYKGDCQVSFVRFSSYEGLQTTHKVKQLFGLPFDIEGRDVVVLEDIVDTGNTLEEIYAFFEDKKVASLRIVTLFFKPEAYKKNLEVHNIGFSIPNRFIVGYGLDYDELGRNLPEIYQLNIENMKNLVLFGKPGAGKGTQAAFLKEKYGLIHISTGDLFRKHKQENTELGKLAQSYMDNGGLVPDEVTIKMLQEEIEKNPNAQGFIFDGFPRTIAQAEALDQFLASKNMNISGTLALDAEDEILILRLIERGKVSGRTDDMDENKIRFRFEEYNNKTAPLIEFYKKQGKYHSINGIGSIEEITERLSKVIDIL
;
A
#
# COMPACT_ATOMS: atom_id res chain seq x y z
N MET A 1 -4.03 30.59 -30.77
CA MET A 1 -5.17 30.39 -29.86
C MET A 1 -6.07 29.19 -30.21
N LYS A 2 -6.36 28.86 -31.47
CA LYS A 2 -7.20 27.68 -31.82
C LYS A 2 -6.62 26.31 -31.41
N ASN A 3 -5.29 26.13 -31.43
CA ASN A 3 -4.66 24.86 -31.04
C ASN A 3 -4.71 24.55 -29.53
N PHE A 4 -4.72 25.59 -28.69
CA PHE A 4 -4.81 25.42 -27.23
C PHE A 4 -6.25 25.02 -26.78
N PHE A 5 -7.26 25.49 -27.50
CA PHE A 5 -8.68 25.12 -27.24
C PHE A 5 -8.97 23.68 -27.66
N ASN A 6 -8.36 23.19 -28.75
CA ASN A 6 -8.50 21.82 -29.20
C ASN A 6 -7.77 20.83 -28.28
N LEU A 7 -6.60 21.21 -27.72
CA LEU A 7 -5.90 20.37 -26.75
C LEU A 7 -6.70 20.21 -25.45
N LYS A 8 -7.27 21.32 -24.91
CA LYS A 8 -8.15 21.26 -23.73
C LYS A 8 -9.43 20.45 -23.98
N LYS A 9 -10.04 20.55 -25.14
CA LYS A 9 -11.21 19.72 -25.51
C LYS A 9 -10.84 18.25 -25.62
N ASN A 10 -9.70 17.91 -26.20
CA ASN A 10 -9.23 16.52 -26.29
C ASN A 10 -8.85 15.96 -24.92
N ILE A 11 -8.20 16.75 -24.08
CA ILE A 11 -7.87 16.33 -22.70
C ILE A 11 -9.15 16.11 -21.88
N ASN A 12 -10.12 17.01 -21.97
CA ASN A 12 -11.39 16.83 -21.26
C ASN A 12 -12.24 15.66 -21.85
N PHE A 13 -12.15 15.39 -23.14
CA PHE A 13 -12.83 14.25 -23.77
C PHE A 13 -12.18 12.91 -23.40
N VAL A 14 -10.84 12.86 -23.33
CA VAL A 14 -10.10 11.70 -22.86
C VAL A 14 -10.32 11.50 -21.35
N ALA A 15 -10.24 12.58 -20.55
CA ALA A 15 -10.53 12.53 -19.12
C ALA A 15 -11.96 12.11 -18.81
N SER A 16 -12.97 12.56 -19.62
CA SER A 16 -14.35 12.12 -19.46
C SER A 16 -14.54 10.65 -19.85
N LYS A 17 -13.87 10.17 -20.92
CA LYS A 17 -13.90 8.76 -21.31
C LYS A 17 -13.24 7.84 -20.28
N ILE A 18 -12.12 8.27 -19.69
CA ILE A 18 -11.45 7.56 -18.60
C ILE A 18 -12.36 7.51 -17.35
N ARG A 19 -13.06 8.59 -17.05
CA ARG A 19 -13.98 8.67 -15.91
C ARG A 19 -15.19 7.73 -16.07
N PHE A 20 -15.63 7.42 -17.32
CA PHE A 20 -16.68 6.44 -17.59
C PHE A 20 -16.22 4.97 -17.45
N MET A 21 -14.92 4.70 -17.35
CA MET A 21 -14.39 3.35 -17.22
C MET A 21 -13.95 3.01 -15.77
N LEU A 22 -13.96 3.99 -14.85
CA LEU A 22 -13.64 3.73 -13.45
C LEU A 22 -14.83 3.07 -12.76
N ILE A 23 -14.54 2.05 -11.96
CA ILE A 23 -15.51 1.48 -11.02
C ILE A 23 -15.16 1.88 -9.61
N LYS A 24 -16.17 2.03 -8.76
CA LYS A 24 -15.99 2.33 -7.35
C LYS A 24 -16.43 1.13 -6.51
N ILE A 25 -15.56 0.66 -5.65
CA ILE A 25 -15.85 -0.37 -4.65
C ILE A 25 -15.52 0.23 -3.28
N HIS A 26 -16.52 0.33 -2.41
CA HIS A 26 -16.41 1.06 -1.14
C HIS A 26 -15.88 2.49 -1.34
N ASN A 27 -14.74 2.79 -0.75
CA ASN A 27 -14.09 4.10 -0.79
C ASN A 27 -12.97 4.20 -1.84
N LYS A 28 -12.75 3.17 -2.67
CA LYS A 28 -11.67 3.12 -3.66
C LYS A 28 -12.18 3.12 -5.09
N GLU A 29 -11.43 3.75 -5.98
CA GLU A 29 -11.65 3.74 -7.42
C GLU A 29 -10.68 2.78 -8.09
N PHE A 30 -11.17 2.04 -9.08
CA PHE A 30 -10.40 1.07 -9.84
C PHE A 30 -10.58 1.32 -11.33
N ARG A 31 -9.52 1.12 -12.10
CA ARG A 31 -9.52 1.22 -13.55
C ARG A 31 -9.39 -0.16 -14.20
N PRO A 32 -9.95 -0.37 -15.39
CA PRO A 32 -9.77 -1.60 -16.15
C PRO A 32 -8.27 -1.89 -16.34
N TYR A 33 -7.88 -3.16 -16.18
CA TYR A 33 -6.48 -3.56 -16.27
C TYR A 33 -6.28 -4.75 -17.21
N ILE A 34 -6.96 -5.88 -16.99
CA ILE A 34 -6.89 -7.05 -17.84
C ILE A 34 -8.32 -7.43 -18.24
N SER A 35 -8.61 -7.43 -19.55
CA SER A 35 -9.96 -7.72 -20.03
C SER A 35 -10.33 -9.20 -19.93
N ALA A 36 -11.62 -9.50 -19.91
CA ALA A 36 -12.15 -10.86 -19.87
C ALA A 36 -11.62 -11.74 -21.01
N GLU A 37 -11.46 -11.17 -22.23
CA GLU A 37 -10.92 -11.89 -23.37
C GLU A 37 -9.46 -12.31 -23.16
N LYS A 38 -8.62 -11.42 -22.58
CA LYS A 38 -7.23 -11.76 -22.27
C LYS A 38 -7.16 -12.85 -21.22
N ILE A 39 -8.02 -12.79 -20.20
CA ILE A 39 -8.12 -13.83 -19.17
C ILE A 39 -8.49 -15.17 -19.80
N ALA A 40 -9.50 -15.20 -20.66
CA ALA A 40 -9.95 -16.42 -21.34
C ALA A 40 -8.84 -17.07 -22.17
N ILE A 41 -8.08 -16.27 -22.93
CA ILE A 41 -6.94 -16.75 -23.73
C ILE A 41 -5.86 -17.36 -22.82
N GLU A 42 -5.58 -16.71 -21.70
CA GLU A 42 -4.53 -17.16 -20.77
C GLU A 42 -4.94 -18.43 -20.01
N VAL A 43 -6.22 -18.53 -19.62
CA VAL A 43 -6.79 -19.75 -19.03
C VAL A 43 -6.69 -20.90 -20.00
N GLU A 44 -7.01 -20.68 -21.28
CA GLU A 44 -6.89 -21.72 -22.32
C GLU A 44 -5.43 -22.17 -22.52
N ARG A 45 -4.47 -21.22 -22.51
CA ARG A 45 -3.03 -21.53 -22.58
C ARG A 45 -2.58 -22.42 -21.41
N LEU A 46 -2.87 -21.98 -20.19
CA LEU A 46 -2.53 -22.73 -18.96
C LEU A 46 -3.16 -24.13 -18.98
N THR A 47 -4.42 -24.22 -19.39
CA THR A 47 -5.13 -25.50 -19.46
C THR A 47 -4.50 -26.47 -20.45
N LYS A 48 -4.06 -25.99 -21.62
CA LYS A 48 -3.34 -26.79 -22.62
C LYS A 48 -2.01 -27.31 -22.09
N GLU A 49 -1.25 -26.45 -21.42
CA GLU A 49 0.03 -26.82 -20.80
C GLU A 49 -0.15 -27.94 -19.75
N ILE A 50 -1.14 -27.78 -18.87
CA ILE A 50 -1.44 -28.79 -17.87
C ILE A 50 -1.95 -30.10 -18.49
N ALA A 51 -2.77 -30.02 -19.55
CA ALA A 51 -3.25 -31.22 -20.24
C ALA A 51 -2.09 -32.04 -20.85
N GLU A 52 -1.07 -31.38 -21.44
CA GLU A 52 0.12 -32.08 -21.92
C GLU A 52 0.95 -32.67 -20.78
N GLN A 53 1.13 -31.92 -19.68
CA GLN A 53 1.91 -32.38 -18.51
C GLN A 53 1.24 -33.54 -17.77
N MET A 54 -0.10 -33.62 -17.84
CA MET A 54 -0.93 -34.66 -17.20
C MET A 54 -1.39 -35.75 -18.19
N LYS A 55 -0.78 -35.84 -19.36
CA LYS A 55 -1.14 -36.83 -20.39
C LYS A 55 -1.07 -38.23 -19.84
N GLY A 56 -2.16 -38.98 -19.99
CA GLY A 56 -2.30 -40.35 -19.49
C GLY A 56 -2.54 -40.46 -17.98
N LYS A 57 -2.81 -39.34 -17.29
CA LYS A 57 -3.12 -39.28 -15.87
C LYS A 57 -4.52 -38.69 -15.63
N ILE A 58 -5.05 -38.96 -14.44
CA ILE A 58 -6.30 -38.33 -13.97
C ILE A 58 -5.93 -37.40 -12.80
N PRO A 59 -5.62 -36.11 -13.07
CA PRO A 59 -5.21 -35.18 -12.03
C PRO A 59 -6.37 -34.85 -11.07
N LEU A 60 -6.00 -34.56 -9.84
CA LEU A 60 -6.88 -33.92 -8.87
C LEU A 60 -6.60 -32.41 -8.87
N PHE A 61 -7.54 -31.64 -9.40
CA PHE A 61 -7.51 -30.18 -9.28
C PHE A 61 -8.00 -29.76 -7.91
N VAL A 62 -7.18 -28.97 -7.19
CA VAL A 62 -7.53 -28.43 -5.87
C VAL A 62 -7.54 -26.91 -5.96
N SER A 63 -8.73 -26.32 -5.87
CA SER A 63 -8.91 -24.86 -5.91
C SER A 63 -8.87 -24.26 -4.49
N ILE A 64 -8.12 -23.17 -4.32
CA ILE A 64 -7.99 -22.47 -3.04
C ILE A 64 -9.06 -21.39 -2.93
N LEU A 65 -10.05 -21.63 -2.07
CA LEU A 65 -11.16 -20.72 -1.88
C LEU A 65 -10.82 -19.55 -0.95
N ASN A 66 -11.42 -18.33 -1.15
CA ASN A 66 -12.54 -18.04 -2.09
C ASN A 66 -12.07 -17.50 -3.45
N GLY A 67 -10.90 -16.89 -3.56
CA GLY A 67 -10.48 -16.10 -4.72
C GLY A 67 -10.43 -16.88 -6.03
N SER A 68 -9.95 -18.12 -5.97
CA SER A 68 -9.69 -18.92 -7.18
C SER A 68 -10.95 -19.52 -7.84
N PHE A 69 -12.16 -19.34 -7.28
CA PHE A 69 -13.36 -20.06 -7.78
C PHE A 69 -13.70 -19.76 -9.25
N MET A 70 -13.54 -18.52 -9.71
CA MET A 70 -13.78 -18.14 -11.11
C MET A 70 -12.73 -18.77 -12.03
N PHE A 71 -11.47 -18.62 -11.67
CA PHE A 71 -10.34 -19.21 -12.40
C PHE A 71 -10.49 -20.73 -12.50
N ALA A 72 -10.74 -21.41 -11.38
CA ALA A 72 -10.91 -22.85 -11.34
C ALA A 72 -12.10 -23.32 -12.20
N SER A 73 -13.23 -22.60 -12.16
CA SER A 73 -14.39 -22.93 -12.98
C SER A 73 -14.07 -22.91 -14.48
N ASP A 74 -13.44 -21.83 -14.95
CA ASP A 74 -13.12 -21.71 -16.38
C ASP A 74 -11.99 -22.65 -16.79
N PHE A 75 -11.00 -22.86 -15.92
CA PHE A 75 -9.90 -23.79 -16.14
C PHE A 75 -10.43 -25.23 -16.32
N ILE A 76 -11.29 -25.70 -15.40
CA ILE A 76 -11.85 -27.07 -15.45
C ILE A 76 -12.73 -27.24 -16.68
N ARG A 77 -13.54 -26.25 -17.05
CA ARG A 77 -14.39 -26.30 -18.26
C ARG A 77 -13.56 -26.34 -19.54
N ALA A 78 -12.38 -25.74 -19.56
CA ALA A 78 -11.46 -25.76 -20.69
C ALA A 78 -10.62 -27.04 -20.76
N TYR A 79 -10.39 -27.74 -19.64
CA TYR A 79 -9.60 -28.97 -19.57
C TYR A 79 -10.22 -30.11 -20.40
N LYS A 80 -9.43 -30.75 -21.24
CA LYS A 80 -9.88 -31.77 -22.21
C LYS A 80 -9.55 -33.21 -21.82
N GLY A 81 -9.45 -33.50 -20.53
CA GLY A 81 -9.18 -34.85 -20.02
C GLY A 81 -10.07 -35.19 -18.83
N ASP A 82 -10.00 -36.46 -18.41
CA ASP A 82 -10.64 -36.86 -17.16
C ASP A 82 -9.91 -36.21 -15.99
N CYS A 83 -10.65 -35.68 -15.04
CA CYS A 83 -10.10 -35.04 -13.83
C CYS A 83 -11.05 -35.19 -12.65
N GLN A 84 -10.50 -35.01 -11.47
CA GLN A 84 -11.28 -34.83 -10.24
C GLN A 84 -11.07 -33.42 -9.71
N VAL A 85 -12.03 -32.90 -8.96
CA VAL A 85 -12.00 -31.53 -8.43
C VAL A 85 -12.31 -31.56 -6.95
N SER A 86 -11.54 -30.80 -6.20
CA SER A 86 -11.79 -30.54 -4.79
C SER A 86 -11.47 -29.08 -4.46
N PHE A 87 -11.90 -28.65 -3.28
CA PHE A 87 -11.72 -27.29 -2.80
C PHE A 87 -11.10 -27.32 -1.42
N VAL A 88 -10.19 -26.39 -1.16
CA VAL A 88 -9.58 -26.18 0.16
C VAL A 88 -9.69 -24.72 0.51
N ARG A 89 -9.96 -24.42 1.76
CA ARG A 89 -9.95 -23.05 2.28
C ARG A 89 -9.01 -22.99 3.47
N PHE A 90 -8.00 -22.13 3.36
CA PHE A 90 -7.15 -21.74 4.48
C PHE A 90 -7.75 -20.55 5.20
N SER A 91 -7.66 -20.51 6.52
CA SER A 91 -8.02 -19.33 7.31
C SER A 91 -6.74 -18.69 7.83
N SER A 92 -6.46 -17.47 7.39
CA SER A 92 -5.50 -16.62 8.09
C SER A 92 -6.14 -16.19 9.42
N TYR A 93 -5.61 -16.67 10.55
CA TYR A 93 -6.02 -16.19 11.87
C TYR A 93 -5.24 -14.91 12.17
N GLU A 94 -5.92 -13.78 12.18
CA GLU A 94 -5.51 -12.57 12.89
C GLU A 94 -5.92 -12.71 14.36
N GLY A 95 -5.02 -13.20 15.21
CA GLY A 95 -5.25 -13.30 16.65
C GLY A 95 -3.94 -13.48 17.42
N LEU A 96 -3.87 -12.90 18.60
CA LEU A 96 -2.73 -12.62 19.49
C LEU A 96 -1.82 -13.79 19.92
N GLN A 97 -1.90 -14.97 19.33
CA GLN A 97 -0.89 -16.05 19.52
C GLN A 97 -0.78 -16.87 18.24
N THR A 98 0.34 -16.74 17.56
CA THR A 98 0.76 -17.59 16.46
C THR A 98 1.09 -19.00 16.97
N THR A 99 0.10 -19.87 17.05
CA THR A 99 0.37 -21.30 16.91
C THR A 99 0.25 -21.64 15.42
N HIS A 100 1.30 -22.15 14.80
CA HIS A 100 1.38 -22.56 13.39
C HIS A 100 0.42 -23.74 13.03
N LYS A 101 -0.81 -23.71 13.52
CA LYS A 101 -1.86 -24.67 13.16
C LYS A 101 -2.91 -23.95 12.35
N VAL A 102 -2.76 -24.01 11.03
CA VAL A 102 -3.81 -23.63 10.07
C VAL A 102 -5.06 -24.46 10.38
N LYS A 103 -6.14 -23.80 10.72
CA LYS A 103 -7.44 -24.48 10.89
C LYS A 103 -8.04 -24.63 9.51
N GLN A 104 -7.93 -25.82 8.95
CA GLN A 104 -8.61 -26.22 7.73
C GLN A 104 -10.12 -26.09 7.92
N LEU A 105 -10.76 -25.11 7.23
CA LEU A 105 -12.20 -24.91 7.28
C LEU A 105 -12.94 -25.90 6.37
N PHE A 106 -12.30 -26.28 5.25
CA PHE A 106 -12.73 -27.32 4.33
C PHE A 106 -11.53 -28.14 3.93
N GLY A 107 -11.62 -29.47 4.02
CA GLY A 107 -10.57 -30.39 3.66
C GLY A 107 -10.94 -31.29 2.49
N LEU A 108 -9.94 -32.04 2.05
CA LEU A 108 -10.15 -33.06 1.04
C LEU A 108 -11.03 -34.17 1.65
N PRO A 109 -12.14 -34.55 0.99
CA PRO A 109 -13.09 -35.52 1.54
C PRO A 109 -12.61 -36.98 1.43
N PHE A 110 -11.43 -37.23 0.86
CA PHE A 110 -10.87 -38.56 0.58
C PHE A 110 -9.33 -38.55 0.67
N ASP A 111 -8.76 -39.73 0.74
CA ASP A 111 -7.31 -39.92 0.69
C ASP A 111 -6.76 -39.58 -0.70
N ILE A 112 -5.63 -38.88 -0.71
CA ILE A 112 -4.93 -38.43 -1.92
C ILE A 112 -3.52 -38.98 -2.08
N GLU A 113 -3.15 -39.99 -1.26
CA GLU A 113 -1.87 -40.68 -1.39
C GLU A 113 -1.70 -41.22 -2.81
N GLY A 114 -0.54 -40.99 -3.40
CA GLY A 114 -0.21 -41.44 -4.76
C GLY A 114 -0.92 -40.71 -5.90
N ARG A 115 -1.67 -39.62 -5.61
CA ARG A 115 -2.37 -38.81 -6.65
C ARG A 115 -1.48 -37.75 -7.24
N ASP A 116 -1.69 -37.45 -8.54
CA ASP A 116 -1.15 -36.25 -9.16
C ASP A 116 -2.06 -35.07 -8.83
N VAL A 117 -1.56 -34.10 -8.07
CA VAL A 117 -2.32 -32.94 -7.58
C VAL A 117 -1.88 -31.69 -8.32
N VAL A 118 -2.86 -30.92 -8.78
CA VAL A 118 -2.67 -29.60 -9.40
C VAL A 118 -3.48 -28.58 -8.61
N VAL A 119 -2.80 -27.68 -7.92
CA VAL A 119 -3.42 -26.60 -7.17
C VAL A 119 -3.71 -25.42 -8.09
N LEU A 120 -4.93 -24.89 -8.03
CA LEU A 120 -5.37 -23.71 -8.76
C LEU A 120 -5.51 -22.54 -7.78
N GLU A 121 -4.68 -21.52 -7.96
CA GLU A 121 -4.62 -20.31 -7.15
C GLU A 121 -4.94 -19.09 -8.02
N ASP A 122 -5.68 -18.13 -7.48
CA ASP A 122 -5.99 -16.90 -8.20
C ASP A 122 -4.77 -16.00 -8.29
N ILE A 123 -4.06 -15.80 -7.18
CA ILE A 123 -2.91 -14.90 -7.11
C ILE A 123 -1.86 -15.40 -6.11
N VAL A 124 -0.62 -15.40 -6.55
CA VAL A 124 0.55 -15.52 -5.67
C VAL A 124 1.17 -14.12 -5.50
N ASP A 125 1.01 -13.56 -4.30
CA ASP A 125 1.53 -12.24 -3.90
C ASP A 125 2.82 -12.42 -3.07
N THR A 126 2.77 -12.34 -1.75
CA THR A 126 3.93 -12.51 -0.85
C THR A 126 4.42 -13.95 -0.74
N GLY A 127 3.58 -14.91 -1.09
CA GLY A 127 3.86 -16.35 -1.00
C GLY A 127 3.45 -17.00 0.33
N ASN A 128 2.79 -16.29 1.24
CA ASN A 128 2.38 -16.87 2.52
C ASN A 128 1.37 -18.02 2.33
N THR A 129 0.32 -17.81 1.52
CA THR A 129 -0.64 -18.87 1.18
C THR A 129 0.05 -20.06 0.50
N LEU A 130 1.03 -19.78 -0.36
CA LEU A 130 1.80 -20.84 -1.04
C LEU A 130 2.59 -21.70 -0.04
N GLU A 131 3.17 -21.10 0.98
CA GLU A 131 3.84 -21.82 2.07
C GLU A 131 2.87 -22.75 2.82
N GLU A 132 1.65 -22.27 3.10
CA GLU A 132 0.58 -23.07 3.71
C GLU A 132 0.14 -24.22 2.79
N ILE A 133 0.04 -23.98 1.48
CA ILE A 133 -0.28 -25.01 0.49
C ILE A 133 0.78 -26.12 0.50
N TYR A 134 2.06 -25.78 0.41
CA TYR A 134 3.14 -26.76 0.42
C TYR A 134 3.14 -27.54 1.73
N ALA A 135 3.04 -26.89 2.87
CA ALA A 135 2.96 -27.54 4.19
C ALA A 135 1.74 -28.48 4.29
N PHE A 136 0.60 -28.10 3.71
CA PHE A 136 -0.60 -28.93 3.70
C PHE A 136 -0.42 -30.24 2.92
N PHE A 137 0.34 -30.24 1.83
CA PHE A 137 0.55 -31.41 1.00
C PHE A 137 1.79 -32.24 1.39
N GLU A 138 2.70 -31.71 2.22
CA GLU A 138 3.97 -32.37 2.60
C GLU A 138 3.75 -33.77 3.16
N ASP A 139 2.82 -33.93 4.10
CA ASP A 139 2.55 -35.21 4.77
C ASP A 139 1.58 -36.13 4.00
N LYS A 140 1.05 -35.70 2.86
CA LYS A 140 -0.04 -36.43 2.16
C LYS A 140 0.44 -37.43 1.11
N LYS A 141 1.77 -37.55 0.96
CA LYS A 141 2.41 -38.52 0.04
C LYS A 141 1.81 -38.53 -1.37
N VAL A 142 1.53 -37.34 -1.91
CA VAL A 142 1.05 -37.21 -3.29
C VAL A 142 2.14 -37.63 -4.28
N ALA A 143 1.76 -38.18 -5.44
CA ALA A 143 2.72 -38.59 -6.49
C ALA A 143 3.40 -37.37 -7.12
N SER A 144 2.65 -36.29 -7.32
CA SER A 144 3.19 -35.00 -7.75
C SER A 144 2.34 -33.86 -7.25
N LEU A 145 2.97 -32.71 -7.00
CA LEU A 145 2.29 -31.44 -6.66
C LEU A 145 2.69 -30.38 -7.67
N ARG A 146 1.71 -29.71 -8.27
CA ARG A 146 1.93 -28.57 -9.15
C ARG A 146 1.09 -27.39 -8.71
N ILE A 147 1.67 -26.20 -8.78
CA ILE A 147 1.00 -24.93 -8.49
C ILE A 147 0.78 -24.20 -9.81
N VAL A 148 -0.48 -23.90 -10.10
CA VAL A 148 -0.91 -23.08 -11.24
C VAL A 148 -1.58 -21.83 -10.68
N THR A 149 -1.05 -20.67 -10.99
CA THR A 149 -1.64 -19.39 -10.57
C THR A 149 -2.01 -18.54 -11.78
N LEU A 150 -3.14 -17.85 -11.70
CA LEU A 150 -3.52 -16.93 -12.75
C LEU A 150 -2.71 -15.64 -12.69
N PHE A 151 -2.47 -15.10 -11.48
CA PHE A 151 -1.67 -13.90 -11.28
C PHE A 151 -0.47 -14.15 -10.37
N PHE A 152 0.67 -13.57 -10.71
CA PHE A 152 1.90 -13.62 -9.94
C PHE A 152 2.51 -12.23 -9.81
N LYS A 153 2.89 -11.85 -8.58
CA LYS A 153 3.55 -10.57 -8.29
C LYS A 153 5.03 -10.79 -7.95
N PRO A 154 5.93 -10.79 -8.91
CA PRO A 154 7.36 -11.10 -8.67
C PRO A 154 8.02 -10.11 -7.70
N GLU A 155 7.61 -8.83 -7.71
CA GLU A 155 8.15 -7.81 -6.80
C GLU A 155 7.74 -8.00 -5.33
N ALA A 156 6.59 -8.64 -5.08
CA ALA A 156 6.06 -8.88 -3.74
C ALA A 156 6.50 -10.25 -3.20
N TYR A 157 6.81 -11.18 -4.09
CA TYR A 157 7.13 -12.56 -3.72
C TYR A 157 8.43 -12.66 -2.93
N LYS A 158 8.37 -13.24 -1.72
CA LYS A 158 9.51 -13.27 -0.77
C LYS A 158 9.93 -14.69 -0.39
N LYS A 159 9.33 -15.73 -1.00
CA LYS A 159 9.58 -17.13 -0.67
C LYS A 159 10.44 -17.80 -1.74
N ASN A 160 11.08 -18.90 -1.39
CA ASN A 160 11.83 -19.73 -2.32
C ASN A 160 11.05 -21.03 -2.60
N LEU A 161 9.77 -20.89 -2.98
CA LEU A 161 8.88 -21.99 -3.33
C LEU A 161 8.54 -21.92 -4.81
N GLU A 162 8.42 -23.07 -5.46
CA GLU A 162 8.17 -23.11 -6.90
C GLU A 162 6.72 -22.78 -7.23
N VAL A 163 6.52 -21.93 -8.23
CA VAL A 163 5.23 -21.71 -8.91
C VAL A 163 5.37 -22.24 -10.32
N HIS A 164 4.76 -23.37 -10.62
CA HIS A 164 5.04 -24.15 -11.82
C HIS A 164 4.51 -23.54 -13.10
N ASN A 165 3.27 -23.06 -13.08
CA ASN A 165 2.63 -22.45 -14.23
C ASN A 165 2.03 -21.09 -13.81
N ILE A 166 2.47 -20.04 -14.47
CA ILE A 166 2.06 -18.65 -14.20
C ILE A 166 1.31 -18.12 -15.42
N GLY A 167 0.14 -17.55 -15.19
CA GLY A 167 -0.62 -16.83 -16.20
C GLY A 167 0.00 -15.45 -16.44
N PHE A 168 -0.38 -14.49 -15.65
CA PHE A 168 0.08 -13.12 -15.77
C PHE A 168 1.09 -12.77 -14.68
N SER A 169 2.29 -12.32 -15.05
CA SER A 169 3.17 -11.59 -14.12
C SER A 169 2.73 -10.13 -14.08
N ILE A 170 2.37 -9.64 -12.90
CA ILE A 170 1.84 -8.29 -12.71
C ILE A 170 2.64 -7.51 -11.67
N PRO A 171 2.68 -6.16 -11.75
CA PRO A 171 3.33 -5.33 -10.75
C PRO A 171 2.65 -5.45 -9.38
N ASN A 172 3.37 -5.07 -8.32
CA ASN A 172 2.83 -5.10 -6.95
C ASN A 172 1.79 -4.00 -6.72
N ARG A 173 0.61 -4.15 -7.35
CA ARG A 173 -0.55 -3.28 -7.18
C ARG A 173 -1.78 -4.08 -6.81
N PHE A 174 -2.69 -3.41 -6.10
CA PHE A 174 -3.95 -4.03 -5.71
C PHE A 174 -4.88 -4.19 -6.92
N ILE A 175 -5.43 -5.37 -7.08
CA ILE A 175 -6.36 -5.72 -8.15
C ILE A 175 -7.61 -6.37 -7.58
N VAL A 176 -8.73 -6.22 -8.29
CA VAL A 176 -10.02 -6.84 -7.98
C VAL A 176 -10.67 -7.37 -9.25
N GLY A 177 -11.63 -8.24 -9.11
CA GLY A 177 -12.37 -8.86 -10.22
C GLY A 177 -11.95 -10.30 -10.47
N TYR A 178 -12.75 -11.01 -11.21
CA TYR A 178 -12.54 -12.40 -11.60
C TYR A 178 -12.18 -13.32 -10.42
N GLY A 179 -12.96 -13.20 -9.33
CA GLY A 179 -12.76 -13.94 -8.07
C GLY A 179 -12.07 -13.14 -6.97
N LEU A 180 -11.21 -12.19 -7.31
CA LEU A 180 -10.53 -11.31 -6.37
C LEU A 180 -11.46 -10.22 -5.85
N ASP A 181 -11.29 -9.82 -4.58
CA ASP A 181 -12.15 -8.86 -3.89
C ASP A 181 -11.41 -7.70 -3.25
N TYR A 182 -12.20 -6.69 -2.92
CA TYR A 182 -11.86 -5.68 -1.94
C TYR A 182 -12.97 -5.63 -0.89
N ASP A 183 -12.66 -6.08 0.33
CA ASP A 183 -13.61 -6.13 1.45
C ASP A 183 -14.93 -6.83 1.05
N GLU A 184 -14.78 -8.08 0.58
CA GLU A 184 -15.82 -9.01 0.10
C GLU A 184 -16.59 -8.57 -1.18
N LEU A 185 -16.29 -7.42 -1.78
CA LEU A 185 -16.92 -6.95 -3.02
C LEU A 185 -15.97 -7.04 -4.22
N GLY A 186 -16.53 -7.18 -5.44
CA GLY A 186 -15.80 -7.17 -6.70
C GLY A 186 -15.53 -8.54 -7.30
N ARG A 187 -15.73 -9.65 -6.58
CA ARG A 187 -15.45 -11.01 -7.09
C ARG A 187 -16.23 -11.38 -8.35
N ASN A 188 -17.42 -10.80 -8.53
CA ASN A 188 -18.32 -11.04 -9.64
C ASN A 188 -17.98 -10.26 -10.93
N LEU A 189 -17.00 -9.37 -10.89
CA LEU A 189 -16.58 -8.64 -12.09
C LEU A 189 -15.89 -9.60 -13.07
N PRO A 190 -16.21 -9.52 -14.38
CA PRO A 190 -15.67 -10.46 -15.37
C PRO A 190 -14.23 -10.17 -15.77
N GLU A 191 -13.73 -8.98 -15.43
CA GLU A 191 -12.41 -8.44 -15.79
C GLU A 191 -11.61 -8.14 -14.54
N ILE A 192 -10.31 -7.93 -14.72
CA ILE A 192 -9.45 -7.40 -13.64
C ILE A 192 -9.39 -5.88 -13.72
N TYR A 193 -9.62 -5.28 -12.58
CA TYR A 193 -9.47 -3.85 -12.34
C TYR A 193 -8.32 -3.63 -11.36
N GLN A 194 -7.54 -2.60 -11.61
CA GLN A 194 -6.40 -2.19 -10.78
C GLN A 194 -6.76 -0.93 -10.01
N LEU A 195 -6.32 -0.84 -8.75
CA LEU A 195 -6.51 0.35 -7.93
C LEU A 195 -6.00 1.60 -8.69
N ASN A 196 -6.91 2.57 -8.83
CA ASN A 196 -6.58 3.84 -9.48
C ASN A 196 -5.83 4.73 -8.48
N ILE A 197 -4.55 4.94 -8.74
CA ILE A 197 -3.68 5.78 -7.89
C ILE A 197 -3.53 7.20 -8.44
N GLU A 198 -4.15 7.53 -9.58
CA GLU A 198 -4.06 8.87 -10.17
C GLU A 198 -4.67 9.94 -9.25
N ASN A 199 -5.58 9.53 -8.37
CA ASN A 199 -6.18 10.38 -7.33
C ASN A 199 -5.54 10.19 -5.95
N MET A 200 -4.39 9.51 -5.84
CA MET A 200 -3.68 9.41 -4.56
C MET A 200 -3.24 10.79 -4.09
N LYS A 201 -3.63 11.13 -2.86
CA LYS A 201 -3.24 12.40 -2.25
C LYS A 201 -2.06 12.20 -1.31
N ASN A 202 -0.86 12.53 -1.80
CA ASN A 202 0.34 12.52 -0.97
C ASN A 202 0.63 13.94 -0.49
N LEU A 203 0.44 14.17 0.79
CA LEU A 203 0.49 15.48 1.42
C LEU A 203 1.71 15.59 2.33
N VAL A 204 2.39 16.72 2.27
CA VAL A 204 3.43 17.07 3.25
C VAL A 204 2.89 18.13 4.19
N LEU A 205 2.94 17.89 5.50
CA LEU A 205 2.57 18.89 6.52
C LEU A 205 3.80 19.63 7.00
N PHE A 206 3.83 20.93 6.70
CA PHE A 206 4.83 21.86 7.19
C PHE A 206 4.32 22.67 8.38
N GLY A 207 5.26 23.27 9.08
CA GLY A 207 5.02 24.17 10.19
C GLY A 207 6.00 23.92 11.31
N LYS A 208 6.31 24.97 12.06
CA LYS A 208 7.17 24.93 13.25
C LYS A 208 6.65 23.91 14.27
N PRO A 209 7.49 23.45 15.19
CA PRO A 209 7.01 22.72 16.37
C PRO A 209 5.86 23.49 17.04
N GLY A 210 4.82 22.79 17.50
CA GLY A 210 3.64 23.42 18.11
C GLY A 210 2.54 23.88 17.12
N ALA A 211 2.77 23.86 15.80
CA ALA A 211 1.79 24.31 14.80
C ALA A 211 0.54 23.41 14.67
N GLY A 212 0.46 22.26 15.34
CA GLY A 212 -0.70 21.38 15.32
C GLY A 212 -0.68 20.31 14.24
N LYS A 213 0.44 20.10 13.53
CA LYS A 213 0.57 19.11 12.44
C LYS A 213 0.02 17.73 12.78
N GLY A 214 0.48 17.14 13.89
CA GLY A 214 0.05 15.79 14.28
C GLY A 214 -1.44 15.71 14.62
N THR A 215 -2.01 16.76 15.24
CA THR A 215 -3.45 16.84 15.52
C THR A 215 -4.23 16.88 14.21
N GLN A 216 -3.84 17.73 13.27
CA GLN A 216 -4.50 17.85 11.98
C GLN A 216 -4.31 16.60 11.12
N ALA A 217 -3.14 15.98 11.17
CA ALA A 217 -2.89 14.71 10.47
C ALA A 217 -3.86 13.60 10.89
N ALA A 218 -4.21 13.54 12.18
CA ALA A 218 -5.18 12.54 12.67
C ALA A 218 -6.57 12.74 12.04
N PHE A 219 -7.06 13.98 12.00
CA PHE A 219 -8.36 14.30 11.36
C PHE A 219 -8.34 14.09 9.84
N LEU A 220 -7.26 14.49 9.18
CA LEU A 220 -7.12 14.28 7.72
C LEU A 220 -7.00 12.81 7.35
N LYS A 221 -6.28 12.02 8.17
CA LYS A 221 -6.21 10.56 8.01
C LYS A 221 -7.59 9.94 8.00
N GLU A 222 -8.44 10.27 8.97
CA GLU A 222 -9.80 9.75 9.08
C GLU A 222 -10.68 10.22 7.91
N LYS A 223 -10.67 11.52 7.62
CA LYS A 223 -11.52 12.14 6.60
C LYS A 223 -11.22 11.64 5.18
N TYR A 224 -9.94 11.48 4.83
CA TYR A 224 -9.49 11.15 3.47
C TYR A 224 -8.97 9.72 3.30
N GLY A 225 -8.98 8.90 4.36
CA GLY A 225 -8.46 7.54 4.31
C GLY A 225 -6.95 7.44 4.05
N LEU A 226 -6.19 8.49 4.45
CA LEU A 226 -4.75 8.58 4.19
C LEU A 226 -3.94 7.87 5.29
N ILE A 227 -2.75 7.42 4.96
CA ILE A 227 -1.81 6.88 5.93
C ILE A 227 -0.94 8.02 6.47
N HIS A 228 -0.99 8.24 7.77
CA HIS A 228 -0.14 9.23 8.44
C HIS A 228 1.23 8.62 8.76
N ILE A 229 2.28 9.20 8.20
CA ILE A 229 3.67 8.83 8.42
C ILE A 229 4.36 9.99 9.15
N SER A 230 4.58 9.81 10.45
CA SER A 230 5.31 10.76 11.30
C SER A 230 6.71 10.20 11.57
N THR A 231 7.74 10.90 11.12
CA THR A 231 9.14 10.47 11.39
C THR A 231 9.43 10.37 12.88
N GLY A 232 8.87 11.28 13.68
CA GLY A 232 9.00 11.21 15.13
C GLY A 232 8.39 9.95 15.74
N ASP A 233 7.26 9.48 15.22
CA ASP A 233 6.59 8.27 15.69
C ASP A 233 7.31 7.01 15.19
N LEU A 234 7.80 7.03 13.95
CA LEU A 234 8.60 5.94 13.40
C LEU A 234 9.87 5.72 14.23
N PHE A 235 10.61 6.78 14.54
CA PHE A 235 11.79 6.67 15.40
C PHE A 235 11.46 6.11 16.78
N ARG A 236 10.39 6.57 17.42
CA ARG A 236 9.92 6.05 18.71
C ARG A 236 9.55 4.58 18.65
N LYS A 237 8.83 4.16 17.60
CA LYS A 237 8.45 2.77 17.37
C LYS A 237 9.67 1.88 17.19
N HIS A 238 10.58 2.22 16.29
CA HIS A 238 11.81 1.47 16.06
C HIS A 238 12.71 1.37 17.29
N LYS A 239 12.71 2.43 18.13
CA LYS A 239 13.40 2.40 19.43
C LYS A 239 12.74 1.41 20.38
N GLN A 240 11.42 1.40 20.50
CA GLN A 240 10.68 0.47 21.38
C GLN A 240 10.84 -0.99 20.93
N GLU A 241 10.82 -1.22 19.61
CA GLU A 241 11.02 -2.53 18.99
C GLU A 241 12.49 -2.98 18.94
N ASN A 242 13.42 -2.12 19.39
CA ASN A 242 14.87 -2.39 19.43
C ASN A 242 15.45 -2.86 18.08
N THR A 243 14.93 -2.33 16.98
CA THR A 243 15.41 -2.64 15.62
C THR A 243 16.80 -2.05 15.35
N GLU A 244 17.54 -2.58 14.39
CA GLU A 244 18.86 -2.04 13.99
C GLU A 244 18.77 -0.56 13.54
N LEU A 245 17.72 -0.21 12.77
CA LEU A 245 17.45 1.19 12.40
C LEU A 245 17.11 2.06 13.60
N GLY A 246 16.39 1.51 14.59
CA GLY A 246 16.08 2.20 15.84
C GLY A 246 17.31 2.48 16.69
N LYS A 247 18.21 1.52 16.82
CA LYS A 247 19.50 1.68 17.52
C LYS A 247 20.36 2.75 16.84
N LEU A 248 20.45 2.70 15.53
CA LEU A 248 21.21 3.67 14.75
C LEU A 248 20.62 5.07 14.90
N ALA A 249 19.31 5.25 14.74
CA ALA A 249 18.62 6.52 14.93
C ALA A 249 18.81 7.07 16.35
N GLN A 250 18.73 6.21 17.37
CA GLN A 250 18.93 6.57 18.77
C GLN A 250 20.32 7.15 19.03
N SER A 251 21.39 6.57 18.45
CA SER A 251 22.76 7.05 18.64
C SER A 251 22.96 8.50 18.18
N TYR A 252 22.23 8.93 17.16
CA TYR A 252 22.23 10.33 16.69
C TYR A 252 21.36 11.23 17.56
N MET A 253 20.17 10.77 17.92
CA MET A 253 19.22 11.56 18.72
C MET A 253 19.71 11.84 20.13
N ASP A 254 20.37 10.87 20.78
CA ASP A 254 20.91 11.02 22.13
C ASP A 254 22.02 12.09 22.20
N ASN A 255 22.72 12.30 21.09
CA ASN A 255 23.73 13.34 20.94
C ASN A 255 23.16 14.69 20.44
N GLY A 256 21.82 14.84 20.37
CA GLY A 256 21.13 16.04 19.87
C GLY A 256 21.25 16.28 18.36
N GLY A 257 21.79 15.31 17.63
CA GLY A 257 21.95 15.37 16.17
C GLY A 257 20.67 14.96 15.41
N LEU A 258 20.61 15.31 14.12
CA LEU A 258 19.61 14.77 13.21
C LEU A 258 20.04 13.36 12.77
N VAL A 259 19.05 12.47 12.68
CA VAL A 259 19.24 11.16 12.07
C VAL A 259 19.63 11.36 10.60
N PRO A 260 20.64 10.64 10.06
CA PRO A 260 21.04 10.76 8.66
C PRO A 260 19.88 10.57 7.69
N ASP A 261 19.92 11.33 6.59
CA ASP A 261 18.86 11.35 5.58
C ASP A 261 18.59 9.94 5.04
N GLU A 262 19.63 9.16 4.76
CA GLU A 262 19.53 7.79 4.24
C GLU A 262 18.73 6.86 5.18
N VAL A 263 18.96 6.97 6.49
CA VAL A 263 18.25 6.16 7.50
C VAL A 263 16.78 6.55 7.53
N THR A 264 16.51 7.87 7.57
CA THR A 264 15.13 8.39 7.59
C THR A 264 14.37 8.01 6.33
N ILE A 265 14.99 8.14 5.16
CA ILE A 265 14.40 7.76 3.86
C ILE A 265 14.08 6.26 3.85
N LYS A 266 15.02 5.42 4.28
CA LYS A 266 14.80 3.96 4.30
C LYS A 266 13.61 3.57 5.19
N MET A 267 13.49 4.18 6.38
CA MET A 267 12.35 3.93 7.27
C MET A 267 11.01 4.36 6.64
N LEU A 268 11.00 5.49 5.92
CA LEU A 268 9.82 5.95 5.19
C LEU A 268 9.46 5.02 4.04
N GLN A 269 10.44 4.55 3.28
CA GLN A 269 10.24 3.60 2.19
C GLN A 269 9.62 2.31 2.70
N GLU A 270 10.15 1.73 3.78
CA GLU A 270 9.59 0.54 4.41
C GLU A 270 8.14 0.75 4.86
N GLU A 271 7.80 1.93 5.40
CA GLU A 271 6.44 2.21 5.85
C GLU A 271 5.47 2.40 4.68
N ILE A 272 5.90 3.03 3.59
CA ILE A 272 5.10 3.15 2.36
C ILE A 272 4.88 1.76 1.74
N GLU A 273 5.90 0.91 1.70
CA GLU A 273 5.82 -0.43 1.12
C GLU A 273 4.94 -1.40 1.92
N LYS A 274 4.81 -1.19 3.24
CA LYS A 274 3.85 -1.92 4.09
C LYS A 274 2.39 -1.57 3.76
N ASN A 275 2.15 -0.45 3.08
CA ASN A 275 0.82 0.06 2.79
C ASN A 275 0.56 0.20 1.27
N PRO A 276 0.67 -0.88 0.47
CA PRO A 276 0.57 -0.83 -0.99
C PRO A 276 -0.83 -0.42 -1.49
N ASN A 277 -1.82 -0.46 -0.61
CA ASN A 277 -3.23 -0.17 -0.89
C ASN A 277 -3.68 1.18 -0.33
N ALA A 278 -2.75 2.02 0.16
CA ALA A 278 -3.07 3.34 0.66
C ALA A 278 -3.75 4.21 -0.41
N GLN A 279 -4.68 5.07 -0.01
CA GLN A 279 -5.25 6.11 -0.86
C GLN A 279 -4.36 7.35 -0.97
N GLY A 280 -3.25 7.35 -0.25
CA GLY A 280 -2.25 8.38 -0.17
C GLY A 280 -1.63 8.47 1.21
N PHE A 281 -0.70 9.38 1.36
CA PHE A 281 0.11 9.52 2.55
C PHE A 281 0.10 10.96 3.06
N ILE A 282 0.20 11.12 4.38
CA ILE A 282 0.49 12.38 5.03
C ILE A 282 1.88 12.25 5.65
N PHE A 283 2.83 13.00 5.14
CA PHE A 283 4.20 13.08 5.66
C PHE A 283 4.28 14.19 6.70
N ASP A 284 4.53 13.84 7.96
CA ASP A 284 4.69 14.77 9.10
C ASP A 284 6.11 14.70 9.65
N GLY A 285 6.79 15.86 9.64
CA GLY A 285 8.18 15.98 10.08
C GLY A 285 9.23 15.48 9.07
N PHE A 286 8.82 15.25 7.83
CA PHE A 286 9.66 14.91 6.68
C PHE A 286 8.98 15.40 5.39
N PRO A 287 9.73 15.95 4.40
CA PRO A 287 11.16 16.23 4.45
C PRO A 287 11.49 17.45 5.31
N ARG A 288 12.75 17.56 5.78
CA ARG A 288 13.29 18.71 6.52
C ARG A 288 14.42 19.42 5.79
N THR A 289 14.94 18.82 4.73
CA THR A 289 16.01 19.37 3.88
C THR A 289 15.65 19.20 2.40
N ILE A 290 16.27 19.99 1.53
CA ILE A 290 16.07 19.87 0.06
C ILE A 290 16.48 18.47 -0.41
N ALA A 291 17.62 17.95 0.09
CA ALA A 291 18.07 16.60 -0.27
C ALA A 291 17.04 15.52 0.10
N GLN A 292 16.39 15.64 1.27
CA GLN A 292 15.29 14.76 1.66
C GLN A 292 14.07 14.89 0.74
N ALA A 293 13.73 16.11 0.32
CA ALA A 293 12.60 16.35 -0.57
C ALA A 293 12.84 15.74 -1.96
N GLU A 294 14.03 15.91 -2.51
CA GLU A 294 14.43 15.32 -3.79
C GLU A 294 14.41 13.77 -3.72
N ALA A 295 14.92 13.20 -2.65
CA ALA A 295 14.90 11.75 -2.44
C ALA A 295 13.47 11.20 -2.29
N LEU A 296 12.59 11.93 -1.60
CA LEU A 296 11.17 11.57 -1.50
C LEU A 296 10.49 11.63 -2.87
N ASP A 297 10.71 12.70 -3.63
CA ASP A 297 10.16 12.87 -4.97
C ASP A 297 10.63 11.74 -5.91
N GLN A 298 11.91 11.39 -5.89
CA GLN A 298 12.48 10.27 -6.68
C GLN A 298 11.86 8.92 -6.28
N PHE A 299 11.77 8.65 -4.97
CA PHE A 299 11.17 7.42 -4.50
C PHE A 299 9.69 7.30 -4.89
N LEU A 300 8.90 8.35 -4.67
CA LEU A 300 7.49 8.35 -5.06
C LEU A 300 7.33 8.19 -6.58
N ALA A 301 8.17 8.86 -7.37
CA ALA A 301 8.17 8.71 -8.82
C ALA A 301 8.48 7.27 -9.28
N SER A 302 9.41 6.56 -8.61
CA SER A 302 9.70 5.15 -8.88
C SER A 302 8.49 4.22 -8.65
N LYS A 303 7.56 4.65 -7.80
CA LYS A 303 6.29 3.96 -7.53
C LYS A 303 5.11 4.56 -8.34
N ASN A 304 5.37 5.43 -9.32
CA ASN A 304 4.38 6.22 -10.08
C ASN A 304 3.46 7.06 -9.19
N MET A 305 4.00 7.59 -8.11
CA MET A 305 3.35 8.52 -7.19
C MET A 305 4.06 9.87 -7.23
N ASN A 306 3.42 10.91 -6.73
CA ASN A 306 4.02 12.22 -6.55
C ASN A 306 3.46 12.91 -5.30
N ILE A 307 4.10 13.98 -4.84
CA ILE A 307 3.52 14.88 -3.84
C ILE A 307 2.41 15.69 -4.51
N SER A 308 1.20 15.60 -3.97
CA SER A 308 0.02 16.33 -4.45
C SER A 308 0.04 17.79 -3.97
N GLY A 309 0.41 18.00 -2.72
CA GLY A 309 0.51 19.33 -2.13
C GLY A 309 1.27 19.32 -0.81
N THR A 310 1.79 20.51 -0.49
CA THR A 310 2.45 20.79 0.78
C THR A 310 1.67 21.84 1.53
N LEU A 311 1.23 21.51 2.74
CA LEU A 311 0.33 22.32 3.55
C LEU A 311 1.12 22.86 4.75
N ALA A 312 1.39 24.17 4.75
CA ALA A 312 2.15 24.82 5.80
C ALA A 312 1.19 25.46 6.82
N LEU A 313 1.23 25.00 8.06
CA LEU A 313 0.51 25.60 9.17
C LEU A 313 1.35 26.75 9.74
N ASP A 314 0.90 27.97 9.49
CA ASP A 314 1.58 29.18 9.93
C ASP A 314 0.91 29.77 11.19
N ALA A 315 1.72 30.10 12.19
CA ALA A 315 1.31 30.81 13.40
C ALA A 315 2.52 31.55 13.99
N GLU A 316 2.24 32.59 14.77
CA GLU A 316 3.25 33.38 15.44
C GLU A 316 4.02 32.57 16.48
N ASP A 317 5.33 32.83 16.60
CA ASP A 317 6.25 32.06 17.44
C ASP A 317 5.82 32.02 18.92
N GLU A 318 5.35 33.13 19.47
CA GLU A 318 4.91 33.22 20.86
C GLU A 318 3.69 32.31 21.14
N ILE A 319 2.76 32.22 20.17
CA ILE A 319 1.60 31.29 20.28
C ILE A 319 2.08 29.84 20.28
N LEU A 320 3.06 29.53 19.43
CA LEU A 320 3.60 28.17 19.32
C LEU A 320 4.38 27.75 20.56
N ILE A 321 5.13 28.69 21.17
CA ILE A 321 5.85 28.47 22.43
C ILE A 321 4.87 28.10 23.54
N LEU A 322 3.79 28.89 23.71
CA LEU A 322 2.75 28.62 24.70
C LEU A 322 2.12 27.22 24.50
N ARG A 323 1.77 26.88 23.26
CA ARG A 323 1.21 25.55 22.93
C ARG A 323 2.18 24.41 23.27
N LEU A 324 3.48 24.60 23.05
CA LEU A 324 4.49 23.59 23.33
C LEU A 324 4.67 23.39 24.83
N ILE A 325 4.77 24.48 25.61
CA ILE A 325 4.87 24.43 27.06
C ILE A 325 3.65 23.72 27.66
N GLU A 326 2.45 24.05 27.20
CA GLU A 326 1.21 23.41 27.63
C GLU A 326 1.23 21.89 27.32
N ARG A 327 1.61 21.53 26.09
CA ARG A 327 1.78 20.13 25.69
C ARG A 327 2.81 19.40 26.55
N GLY A 328 3.92 20.05 26.88
CA GLY A 328 4.96 19.48 27.73
C GLY A 328 4.45 19.09 29.12
N LYS A 329 3.60 19.92 29.73
CA LYS A 329 2.96 19.64 31.02
C LYS A 329 2.09 18.38 30.99
N VAL A 330 1.38 18.15 29.91
CA VAL A 330 0.46 17.01 29.77
C VAL A 330 1.17 15.74 29.28
N SER A 331 2.08 15.87 28.29
CA SER A 331 2.71 14.72 27.62
C SER A 331 4.00 14.24 28.25
N GLY A 332 4.56 15.01 29.21
CA GLY A 332 5.86 14.70 29.83
C GLY A 332 7.08 14.85 28.90
N ARG A 333 6.91 15.50 27.73
CA ARG A 333 8.01 15.75 26.79
C ARG A 333 8.95 16.81 27.35
N THR A 334 10.17 16.41 27.68
CA THR A 334 11.17 17.29 28.26
C THR A 334 11.69 18.40 27.32
N ASP A 335 11.61 18.16 26.00
CA ASP A 335 11.98 19.11 24.96
C ASP A 335 10.94 20.23 24.75
N ASP A 336 9.74 20.09 25.29
CA ASP A 336 8.67 21.10 25.27
C ASP A 336 8.58 21.91 26.58
N MET A 337 9.37 21.56 27.62
CA MET A 337 9.34 22.23 28.92
C MET A 337 10.38 23.34 29.05
N ASP A 338 11.33 23.46 28.13
CA ASP A 338 12.42 24.42 28.13
C ASP A 338 12.30 25.35 26.93
N GLU A 339 12.01 26.63 27.20
CA GLU A 339 11.83 27.64 26.16
C GLU A 339 13.07 27.82 25.28
N ASN A 340 14.29 27.68 25.82
CA ASN A 340 15.52 27.78 25.03
C ASN A 340 15.62 26.63 24.03
N LYS A 341 15.20 25.39 24.40
CA LYS A 341 15.14 24.27 23.51
C LYS A 341 14.08 24.44 22.44
N ILE A 342 12.94 25.05 22.80
CA ILE A 342 11.87 25.37 21.84
C ILE A 342 12.38 26.38 20.82
N ARG A 343 13.02 27.47 21.24
CA ARG A 343 13.57 28.51 20.36
C ARG A 343 14.68 27.94 19.45
N PHE A 344 15.55 27.10 20.00
CA PHE A 344 16.56 26.40 19.20
C PHE A 344 15.92 25.53 18.09
N ARG A 345 14.82 24.82 18.39
CA ARG A 345 14.08 24.05 17.38
C ARG A 345 13.43 24.92 16.31
N PHE A 346 13.05 26.16 16.66
CA PHE A 346 12.54 27.12 15.67
C PHE A 346 13.65 27.63 14.76
N GLU A 347 14.85 27.90 15.29
CA GLU A 347 16.03 28.25 14.50
C GLU A 347 16.40 27.11 13.53
N GLU A 348 16.43 25.86 14.01
CA GLU A 348 16.66 24.69 13.17
C GLU A 348 15.62 24.58 12.05
N TYR A 349 14.35 24.81 12.36
CA TYR A 349 13.30 24.84 11.35
C TYR A 349 13.55 25.94 10.31
N ASN A 350 13.83 27.16 10.75
CA ASN A 350 14.06 28.30 9.87
C ASN A 350 15.27 28.06 8.94
N ASN A 351 16.35 27.50 9.49
CA ASN A 351 17.59 27.27 8.75
C ASN A 351 17.52 26.08 7.77
N LYS A 352 16.87 24.99 8.17
CA LYS A 352 16.90 23.71 7.41
C LYS A 352 15.61 23.44 6.66
N THR A 353 14.46 23.79 7.23
CA THR A 353 13.15 23.39 6.70
C THR A 353 12.46 24.50 5.94
N ALA A 354 12.57 25.75 6.35
CA ALA A 354 11.97 26.88 5.65
C ALA A 354 12.42 26.99 4.17
N PRO A 355 13.66 26.65 3.77
CA PRO A 355 14.04 26.65 2.35
C PRO A 355 13.19 25.74 1.47
N LEU A 356 12.53 24.71 2.03
CA LEU A 356 11.62 23.84 1.30
C LEU A 356 10.35 24.58 0.81
N ILE A 357 9.99 25.68 1.43
CA ILE A 357 8.87 26.53 1.00
C ILE A 357 9.09 26.96 -0.44
N GLU A 358 10.26 27.52 -0.75
CA GLU A 358 10.60 27.95 -2.11
C GLU A 358 10.78 26.77 -3.07
N PHE A 359 11.29 25.63 -2.60
CA PHE A 359 11.38 24.41 -3.39
C PHE A 359 10.00 23.94 -3.88
N TYR A 360 9.00 23.88 -3.00
CA TYR A 360 7.67 23.43 -3.37
C TYR A 360 6.82 24.53 -4.03
N LYS A 361 7.08 25.82 -3.77
CA LYS A 361 6.49 26.92 -4.54
C LYS A 361 6.86 26.84 -6.02
N LYS A 362 8.14 26.58 -6.34
CA LYS A 362 8.61 26.39 -7.72
C LYS A 362 7.90 25.23 -8.43
N GLN A 363 7.46 24.22 -7.69
CA GLN A 363 6.68 23.11 -8.21
C GLN A 363 5.17 23.38 -8.27
N GLY A 364 4.69 24.54 -7.78
CA GLY A 364 3.26 24.87 -7.69
C GLY A 364 2.50 24.05 -6.63
N LYS A 365 3.20 23.45 -5.66
CA LYS A 365 2.63 22.53 -4.67
C LYS A 365 2.51 23.11 -3.26
N TYR A 366 2.93 24.35 -3.03
CA TYR A 366 2.94 24.97 -1.70
C TYR A 366 1.66 25.73 -1.39
N HIS A 367 1.08 25.47 -0.22
CA HIS A 367 -0.12 26.15 0.30
C HIS A 367 0.10 26.57 1.75
N SER A 368 0.03 27.89 2.03
CA SER A 368 0.06 28.44 3.39
C SER A 368 -1.33 28.39 4.00
N ILE A 369 -1.43 27.91 5.22
CA ILE A 369 -2.68 27.76 5.98
C ILE A 369 -2.52 28.45 7.33
N ASN A 370 -3.45 29.35 7.65
CA ASN A 370 -3.49 29.96 8.97
C ASN A 370 -3.74 28.87 10.04
N GLY A 371 -2.75 28.63 10.88
CA GLY A 371 -2.75 27.67 11.98
C GLY A 371 -3.32 28.19 13.31
N ILE A 372 -3.99 29.35 13.27
CA ILE A 372 -4.65 29.97 14.43
C ILE A 372 -6.17 29.73 14.34
N GLY A 373 -6.77 29.29 15.45
CA GLY A 373 -8.19 28.99 15.56
C GLY A 373 -8.44 27.66 16.26
N SER A 374 -9.69 27.19 16.23
CA SER A 374 -10.06 25.87 16.73
C SER A 374 -9.52 24.74 15.81
N ILE A 375 -9.50 23.53 16.33
CA ILE A 375 -9.07 22.36 15.55
C ILE A 375 -9.93 22.22 14.29
N GLU A 376 -11.24 22.37 14.45
CA GLU A 376 -12.24 22.24 13.37
C GLU A 376 -12.05 23.31 12.28
N GLU A 377 -11.83 24.56 12.67
CA GLU A 377 -11.57 25.68 11.73
C GLU A 377 -10.30 25.42 10.90
N ILE A 378 -9.23 24.95 11.53
CA ILE A 378 -7.99 24.63 10.84
C ILE A 378 -8.19 23.42 9.93
N THR A 379 -8.91 22.38 10.39
CA THR A 379 -9.24 21.20 9.57
C THR A 379 -10.06 21.61 8.34
N GLU A 380 -11.00 22.54 8.48
CA GLU A 380 -11.80 23.05 7.35
C GLU A 380 -10.92 23.78 6.32
N ARG A 381 -10.01 24.66 6.78
CA ARG A 381 -9.06 25.37 5.89
C ARG A 381 -8.17 24.40 5.13
N LEU A 382 -7.62 23.40 5.81
CA LEU A 382 -6.83 22.34 5.19
C LEU A 382 -7.66 21.56 4.17
N SER A 383 -8.88 21.17 4.53
CA SER A 383 -9.78 20.42 3.66
C SER A 383 -10.11 21.15 2.37
N LYS A 384 -10.39 22.47 2.44
CA LYS A 384 -10.64 23.29 1.24
C LYS A 384 -9.50 23.25 0.23
N VAL A 385 -8.26 23.17 0.71
CA VAL A 385 -7.09 23.03 -0.17
C VAL A 385 -6.97 21.59 -0.69
N ILE A 386 -7.11 20.60 0.19
CA ILE A 386 -6.98 19.19 -0.19
C ILE A 386 -8.04 18.77 -1.23
N ASP A 387 -9.25 19.33 -1.12
CA ASP A 387 -10.36 18.97 -2.02
C ASP A 387 -10.13 19.41 -3.47
N ILE A 388 -9.25 20.40 -3.71
CA ILE A 388 -8.90 20.90 -5.05
C ILE A 388 -7.58 20.32 -5.60
N LEU A 389 -6.80 19.62 -4.79
CA LEU A 389 -5.60 18.87 -5.21
C LEU A 389 -6.01 17.54 -5.87
#